data_e7da7572bc7f56a481b563d622953741
#
_entry.id   e7da7572bc7f56a481b563d622953741
#
_cell.length_a   1.000
_cell.length_b   1.000
_cell.length_c   1.000
_cell.angle_alpha   90.00
_cell.angle_beta   90.00
_cell.angle_gamma   90.00
#
_symmetry.space_group_name_H-M   'P 1'
#
loop_
_entity.id
_entity.type
_entity.pdbx_description
1 polymer ?
#
loop_
_entity_poly.entity_id
_entity_poly.type
_entity_poly.pdbx_seq_one_letter_code
_entity_poly.pdbx_strand_id
1 'polypeptide(L)'
;MNYLVEKDSRSSSIVIYDFNNDDRLDLLVNDFNDNSLLLLTGNDDGTFKRTTTYSTGDKSAPKHICIGDFNNDNRMDIVTANYGSDSVGILLAQGNGIFSNVTTYFVSDGSTPWSVNVGDFNNDNRLDIVTANYGSGGLGVLLGHGNGTFGKAMTYSANIIVRPVLIGVGDVNNDKQLDIAITDYTSGNVGILLGLGDGTFSNATTYSVGSSSSPNGLSLFDLNNDNHLDLIVTTFNGGLVGILLGYGNGSFQEITKYSTGSTSSTFRIAIADFNNDYL
;
A
#
# COMPACT_ATOMS: atom_id res chain seq x y z
N MET A 1 3.49 -21.61 -17.18
CA MET A 1 4.73 -21.84 -16.41
C MET A 1 4.45 -21.48 -14.96
N ASN A 2 4.77 -22.33 -13.98
CA ASN A 2 4.54 -22.01 -12.57
C ASN A 2 5.88 -21.55 -11.98
N TYR A 3 5.94 -20.29 -11.53
CA TYR A 3 7.07 -19.79 -10.75
C TYR A 3 6.82 -20.14 -9.29
N LEU A 4 7.54 -21.13 -8.76
CA LEU A 4 7.48 -21.44 -7.34
C LEU A 4 8.32 -20.40 -6.59
N VAL A 5 7.66 -19.60 -5.76
CA VAL A 5 8.37 -18.74 -4.81
C VAL A 5 9.18 -19.66 -3.89
N GLU A 6 8.58 -20.49 -3.10
CA GLU A 6 9.19 -21.65 -2.43
C GLU A 6 8.05 -22.61 -2.00
N LYS A 7 8.40 -23.87 -1.67
CA LYS A 7 7.43 -24.76 -1.04
C LYS A 7 7.11 -24.19 0.35
N ASP A 8 5.84 -23.90 0.61
CA ASP A 8 5.33 -23.28 1.83
C ASP A 8 5.48 -21.74 1.91
N SER A 9 5.89 -21.06 0.84
CA SER A 9 5.92 -19.59 0.79
C SER A 9 4.49 -19.00 0.86
N ARG A 10 4.37 -17.85 1.51
CA ARG A 10 3.11 -17.12 1.64
C ARG A 10 3.29 -15.67 1.19
N SER A 11 2.94 -15.42 -0.05
CA SER A 11 3.02 -14.10 -0.66
C SER A 11 1.68 -13.37 -0.60
N SER A 12 1.70 -12.08 -0.38
CA SER A 12 0.50 -11.22 -0.29
C SER A 12 0.64 -9.90 -1.02
N SER A 13 1.85 -9.58 -1.49
CA SER A 13 2.15 -8.35 -2.21
C SER A 13 3.15 -8.60 -3.32
N ILE A 14 2.96 -7.92 -4.43
CA ILE A 14 3.84 -7.93 -5.59
C ILE A 14 4.01 -6.51 -6.09
N VAL A 15 5.22 -6.16 -6.51
CA VAL A 15 5.55 -4.91 -7.18
C VAL A 15 6.19 -5.24 -8.52
N ILE A 16 5.84 -4.46 -9.53
CA ILE A 16 6.35 -4.60 -10.91
C ILE A 16 7.12 -3.33 -11.24
N TYR A 17 8.39 -3.46 -11.55
CA TYR A 17 9.26 -2.35 -11.93
C TYR A 17 10.52 -2.90 -12.60
N ASP A 18 11.21 -2.10 -13.43
CA ASP A 18 12.52 -2.44 -13.97
C ASP A 18 13.61 -2.09 -12.93
N PHE A 19 13.94 -3.06 -12.06
CA PHE A 19 14.90 -2.84 -10.96
C PHE A 19 16.36 -2.90 -11.41
N ASN A 20 16.62 -3.46 -12.59
CA ASN A 20 17.98 -3.63 -13.08
C ASN A 20 18.36 -2.67 -14.23
N ASN A 21 17.40 -1.82 -14.68
CA ASN A 21 17.55 -0.88 -15.79
C ASN A 21 17.90 -1.55 -17.12
N ASP A 22 17.24 -2.67 -17.44
CA ASP A 22 17.40 -3.38 -18.70
C ASP A 22 16.22 -3.23 -19.66
N ASP A 23 15.30 -2.28 -19.36
CA ASP A 23 14.05 -1.99 -20.10
C ASP A 23 13.04 -3.15 -20.06
N ARG A 24 13.17 -4.10 -19.13
CA ARG A 24 12.22 -5.19 -18.89
C ARG A 24 11.66 -5.08 -17.47
N LEU A 25 10.38 -5.42 -17.35
CA LEU A 25 9.73 -5.40 -16.05
C LEU A 25 10.14 -6.63 -15.24
N ASP A 26 10.58 -6.38 -14.02
CA ASP A 26 10.89 -7.37 -13.00
C ASP A 26 9.72 -7.52 -12.01
N LEU A 27 9.72 -8.59 -11.24
CA LEU A 27 8.75 -8.83 -10.17
C LEU A 27 9.46 -8.92 -8.83
N LEU A 28 9.00 -8.11 -7.88
CA LEU A 28 9.40 -8.20 -6.48
C LEU A 28 8.23 -8.74 -5.65
N VAL A 29 8.44 -9.86 -4.97
CA VAL A 29 7.40 -10.60 -4.24
C VAL A 29 7.83 -10.78 -2.78
N ASN A 30 6.92 -10.51 -1.82
CA ASN A 30 7.20 -10.81 -0.42
C ASN A 30 6.99 -12.29 -0.09
N ASP A 31 7.81 -12.80 0.83
CA ASP A 31 7.56 -14.08 1.50
C ASP A 31 7.39 -13.86 3.00
N PHE A 32 6.15 -14.00 3.44
CA PHE A 32 5.75 -13.81 4.83
C PHE A 32 6.42 -14.84 5.76
N ASN A 33 6.54 -16.08 5.32
CA ASN A 33 7.07 -17.16 6.15
C ASN A 33 8.60 -17.12 6.28
N ASP A 34 9.29 -16.72 5.20
CA ASP A 34 10.76 -16.69 5.15
C ASP A 34 11.35 -15.32 5.53
N ASN A 35 10.51 -14.34 5.91
CA ASN A 35 10.98 -13.00 6.27
C ASN A 35 11.84 -12.37 5.16
N SER A 36 11.38 -12.46 3.92
CA SER A 36 12.20 -12.09 2.77
C SER A 36 11.38 -11.48 1.63
N LEU A 37 12.11 -10.91 0.68
CA LEU A 37 11.64 -10.51 -0.65
C LEU A 37 12.36 -11.34 -1.70
N LEU A 38 11.64 -11.79 -2.70
CA LEU A 38 12.17 -12.46 -3.87
C LEU A 38 12.12 -11.54 -5.07
N LEU A 39 13.27 -11.29 -5.69
CA LEU A 39 13.38 -10.61 -6.98
C LEU A 39 13.42 -11.64 -8.10
N LEU A 40 12.54 -11.48 -9.09
CA LEU A 40 12.51 -12.23 -10.33
C LEU A 40 12.73 -11.26 -11.48
N THR A 41 13.81 -11.41 -12.22
CA THR A 41 14.11 -10.57 -13.39
C THR A 41 13.40 -11.05 -14.62
N GLY A 42 12.86 -10.08 -15.41
CA GLY A 42 12.16 -10.35 -16.65
C GLY A 42 13.09 -10.73 -17.80
N ASN A 43 12.63 -11.59 -18.70
CA ASN A 43 13.27 -11.96 -19.95
C ASN A 43 12.51 -11.42 -21.16
N ASP A 44 13.16 -11.36 -22.33
CA ASP A 44 12.55 -10.88 -23.58
C ASP A 44 11.32 -11.69 -24.05
N ASP A 45 11.20 -12.93 -23.61
CA ASP A 45 10.10 -13.83 -23.98
C ASP A 45 8.90 -13.75 -23.02
N GLY A 46 8.90 -12.77 -22.08
CA GLY A 46 7.86 -12.62 -21.05
C GLY A 46 7.94 -13.63 -19.93
N THR A 47 9.01 -14.42 -19.87
CA THR A 47 9.31 -15.28 -18.71
C THR A 47 10.11 -14.54 -17.65
N PHE A 48 10.21 -15.11 -16.46
CA PHE A 48 10.99 -14.55 -15.36
C PHE A 48 12.05 -15.54 -14.88
N LYS A 49 13.16 -15.01 -14.38
CA LYS A 49 14.22 -15.77 -13.73
C LYS A 49 14.33 -15.35 -12.27
N ARG A 50 14.32 -16.31 -11.35
CA ARG A 50 14.64 -16.04 -9.94
C ARG A 50 16.08 -15.55 -9.83
N THR A 51 16.27 -14.36 -9.27
CA THR A 51 17.59 -13.72 -9.22
C THR A 51 18.13 -13.70 -7.81
N THR A 52 17.47 -13.04 -6.86
CA THR A 52 18.01 -12.83 -5.52
C THR A 52 16.90 -12.80 -4.48
N THR A 53 17.23 -13.21 -3.27
CA THR A 53 16.36 -13.08 -2.09
C THR A 53 16.98 -12.08 -1.12
N TYR A 54 16.18 -11.16 -0.61
CA TYR A 54 16.59 -10.12 0.34
C TYR A 54 15.85 -10.33 1.67
N SER A 55 16.60 -10.34 2.77
CA SER A 55 16.00 -10.40 4.11
C SER A 55 15.28 -9.10 4.44
N THR A 56 14.11 -9.18 5.06
CA THR A 56 13.36 -8.04 5.61
C THR A 56 13.52 -7.89 7.12
N GLY A 57 14.42 -8.68 7.72
CA GLY A 57 14.72 -8.70 9.14
C GLY A 57 14.14 -9.92 9.86
N ASP A 58 14.71 -10.25 11.01
CA ASP A 58 14.27 -11.39 11.80
C ASP A 58 12.81 -11.25 12.23
N LYS A 59 12.03 -12.33 12.02
CA LYS A 59 10.60 -12.40 12.37
C LYS A 59 9.76 -11.28 11.78
N SER A 60 10.21 -10.65 10.71
CA SER A 60 9.55 -9.50 10.09
C SER A 60 8.17 -9.85 9.54
N ALA A 61 7.99 -11.05 8.97
CA ALA A 61 6.74 -11.47 8.34
C ALA A 61 6.16 -10.38 7.42
N PRO A 62 6.88 -9.97 6.36
CA PRO A 62 6.51 -8.84 5.52
C PRO A 62 5.14 -9.09 4.86
N LYS A 63 4.24 -8.11 4.97
CA LYS A 63 2.84 -8.22 4.52
C LYS A 63 2.56 -7.44 3.25
N HIS A 64 3.20 -6.30 3.08
CA HIS A 64 3.04 -5.39 1.95
C HIS A 64 4.36 -4.77 1.56
N ILE A 65 4.51 -4.47 0.26
CA ILE A 65 5.66 -3.80 -0.34
C ILE A 65 5.18 -2.54 -1.03
N CYS A 66 5.95 -1.46 -0.90
CA CYS A 66 5.86 -0.28 -1.75
C CYS A 66 7.26 0.12 -2.20
N ILE A 67 7.37 0.94 -3.24
CA ILE A 67 8.64 1.45 -3.76
C ILE A 67 8.62 2.97 -3.84
N GLY A 68 9.78 3.58 -3.71
CA GLY A 68 9.98 5.02 -3.85
C GLY A 68 11.46 5.36 -3.79
N ASP A 69 11.85 6.49 -4.34
CA ASP A 69 13.21 7.01 -4.24
C ASP A 69 13.37 7.76 -2.91
N PHE A 70 13.87 7.07 -1.88
CA PHE A 70 13.98 7.62 -0.52
C PHE A 70 15.27 8.41 -0.29
N ASN A 71 16.24 8.30 -1.21
CA ASN A 71 17.52 8.95 -1.08
C ASN A 71 17.83 9.96 -2.20
N ASN A 72 16.85 10.20 -3.10
CA ASN A 72 16.95 11.12 -4.25
C ASN A 72 18.09 10.78 -5.23
N ASP A 73 18.31 9.47 -5.46
CA ASP A 73 19.33 9.00 -6.41
C ASP A 73 18.73 8.49 -7.75
N ASN A 74 17.42 8.70 -7.95
CA ASN A 74 16.62 8.28 -9.10
C ASN A 74 16.54 6.74 -9.28
N ARG A 75 16.72 5.99 -8.21
CA ARG A 75 16.48 4.55 -8.18
C ARG A 75 15.36 4.23 -7.20
N MET A 76 14.52 3.24 -7.55
CA MET A 76 13.44 2.84 -6.66
C MET A 76 13.97 1.94 -5.55
N ASP A 77 13.89 2.47 -4.33
CA ASP A 77 14.12 1.77 -3.08
C ASP A 77 12.86 0.99 -2.67
N ILE A 78 13.00 0.11 -1.70
CA ILE A 78 11.92 -0.74 -1.23
C ILE A 78 11.56 -0.38 0.21
N VAL A 79 10.25 -0.30 0.50
CA VAL A 79 9.73 -0.31 1.86
C VAL A 79 8.82 -1.52 2.07
N THR A 80 8.93 -2.17 3.24
CA THR A 80 8.09 -3.31 3.64
C THR A 80 7.32 -3.02 4.92
N ALA A 81 6.04 -3.42 4.97
CA ALA A 81 5.28 -3.48 6.20
C ALA A 81 5.57 -4.81 6.89
N ASN A 82 6.31 -4.79 7.99
CA ASN A 82 6.77 -5.95 8.71
C ASN A 82 5.80 -6.29 9.85
N TYR A 83 4.75 -7.04 9.51
CA TYR A 83 3.66 -7.42 10.41
C TYR A 83 4.14 -8.12 11.69
N GLY A 84 5.16 -8.98 11.58
CA GLY A 84 5.63 -9.81 12.70
C GLY A 84 6.56 -9.08 13.68
N SER A 85 7.16 -7.96 13.28
CA SER A 85 8.15 -7.22 14.09
C SER A 85 7.75 -5.78 14.40
N ASP A 86 6.47 -5.41 14.19
CA ASP A 86 5.97 -4.06 14.50
C ASP A 86 6.80 -2.93 13.85
N SER A 87 7.30 -3.15 12.63
CA SER A 87 8.27 -2.26 12.00
C SER A 87 7.99 -2.06 10.51
N VAL A 88 8.67 -1.09 9.91
CA VAL A 88 8.90 -1.04 8.47
C VAL A 88 10.36 -1.37 8.18
N GLY A 89 10.62 -2.05 7.06
CA GLY A 89 11.96 -2.34 6.55
C GLY A 89 12.26 -1.52 5.31
N ILE A 90 13.45 -0.92 5.24
CA ILE A 90 13.93 -0.13 4.10
C ILE A 90 15.13 -0.83 3.48
N LEU A 91 15.10 -1.02 2.17
CA LEU A 91 16.22 -1.54 1.39
C LEU A 91 16.52 -0.52 0.27
N LEU A 92 17.69 0.10 0.31
CA LEU A 92 18.11 1.10 -0.68
C LEU A 92 18.68 0.43 -1.92
N ALA A 93 18.25 0.88 -3.10
CA ALA A 93 18.74 0.39 -4.39
C ALA A 93 20.18 0.81 -4.64
N GLN A 94 21.02 -0.14 -5.04
CA GLN A 94 22.42 0.09 -5.41
C GLN A 94 22.63 0.01 -6.92
N GLY A 95 21.55 -0.18 -7.67
CA GLY A 95 21.56 -0.39 -9.12
C GLY A 95 21.65 -1.86 -9.52
N ASN A 96 21.31 -2.15 -10.77
CA ASN A 96 21.34 -3.49 -11.36
C ASN A 96 20.56 -4.57 -10.59
N GLY A 97 19.44 -4.19 -9.95
CA GLY A 97 18.62 -5.08 -9.14
C GLY A 97 19.24 -5.46 -7.80
N ILE A 98 20.28 -4.73 -7.36
CA ILE A 98 20.95 -4.96 -6.08
C ILE A 98 20.43 -3.96 -5.04
N PHE A 99 20.12 -4.46 -3.85
CA PHE A 99 19.65 -3.67 -2.71
C PHE A 99 20.59 -3.81 -1.51
N SER A 100 20.59 -2.78 -0.66
CA SER A 100 21.31 -2.78 0.61
C SER A 100 20.73 -3.84 1.57
N ASN A 101 21.44 -4.10 2.67
CA ASN A 101 20.83 -4.75 3.82
C ASN A 101 19.67 -3.91 4.33
N VAL A 102 18.66 -4.59 4.89
CA VAL A 102 17.49 -3.91 5.44
C VAL A 102 17.86 -3.04 6.64
N THR A 103 17.32 -1.82 6.67
CA THR A 103 17.28 -0.97 7.86
C THR A 103 15.83 -0.96 8.37
N THR A 104 15.62 -1.27 9.66
CA THR A 104 14.28 -1.37 10.23
C THR A 104 13.96 -0.17 11.12
N TYR A 105 12.71 0.32 11.01
CA TYR A 105 12.17 1.39 11.84
C TYR A 105 10.97 0.86 12.60
N PHE A 106 11.04 0.91 13.91
CA PHE A 106 9.95 0.50 14.79
C PHE A 106 8.77 1.48 14.68
N VAL A 107 7.54 0.95 14.56
CA VAL A 107 6.33 1.76 14.48
C VAL A 107 5.74 1.98 15.86
N SER A 108 5.23 0.95 16.51
CA SER A 108 4.77 0.97 17.91
C SER A 108 4.51 -0.46 18.38
N ASP A 109 4.50 -0.68 19.70
CA ASP A 109 4.18 -1.99 20.26
C ASP A 109 2.80 -2.50 19.79
N GLY A 110 2.76 -3.72 19.26
CA GLY A 110 1.56 -4.36 18.77
C GLY A 110 0.93 -3.70 17.55
N SER A 111 1.67 -2.86 16.82
CA SER A 111 1.17 -2.19 15.61
C SER A 111 0.80 -3.17 14.51
N THR A 112 1.57 -4.23 14.35
CA THR A 112 1.39 -5.23 13.28
C THR A 112 1.01 -4.60 11.94
N PRO A 113 1.90 -3.78 11.34
CA PRO A 113 1.59 -3.03 10.13
C PRO A 113 1.21 -3.99 9.00
N TRP A 114 0.00 -3.81 8.46
CA TRP A 114 -0.54 -4.67 7.41
C TRP A 114 -0.21 -4.16 6.02
N SER A 115 -0.29 -2.85 5.83
CA SER A 115 0.10 -2.21 4.59
C SER A 115 0.96 -0.98 4.84
N VAL A 116 1.67 -0.58 3.80
CA VAL A 116 2.54 0.60 3.75
C VAL A 116 2.27 1.33 2.44
N ASN A 117 2.32 2.66 2.48
CA ASN A 117 2.31 3.49 1.28
C ASN A 117 3.27 4.67 1.47
N VAL A 118 3.57 5.38 0.40
CA VAL A 118 4.55 6.46 0.38
C VAL A 118 3.97 7.71 -0.26
N GLY A 119 4.45 8.87 0.17
CA GLY A 119 4.07 10.17 -0.36
C GLY A 119 4.78 11.28 0.40
N ASP A 120 4.79 12.48 -0.13
CA ASP A 120 5.25 13.66 0.59
C ASP A 120 4.07 14.23 1.39
N PHE A 121 3.98 13.88 2.68
CA PHE A 121 2.87 14.27 3.54
C PHE A 121 3.11 15.60 4.27
N ASN A 122 4.34 16.14 4.20
CA ASN A 122 4.70 17.40 4.86
C ASN A 122 5.15 18.50 3.89
N ASN A 123 5.05 18.25 2.56
CA ASN A 123 5.42 19.18 1.48
C ASN A 123 6.89 19.64 1.51
N ASP A 124 7.79 18.75 1.90
CA ASP A 124 9.23 19.04 1.91
C ASP A 124 9.98 18.46 0.69
N ASN A 125 9.24 17.89 -0.28
CA ASN A 125 9.71 17.19 -1.48
C ASN A 125 10.56 15.95 -1.18
N ARG A 126 10.31 15.28 -0.07
CA ARG A 126 10.90 14.00 0.29
C ARG A 126 9.79 13.00 0.51
N LEU A 127 10.05 11.74 0.18
CA LEU A 127 9.06 10.70 0.42
C LEU A 127 9.04 10.32 1.90
N ASP A 128 7.85 10.36 2.46
CA ASP A 128 7.47 9.86 3.78
C ASP A 128 6.79 8.50 3.64
N ILE A 129 6.63 7.83 4.76
CA ILE A 129 5.98 6.50 4.82
C ILE A 129 4.74 6.59 5.72
N VAL A 130 3.66 5.96 5.28
CA VAL A 130 2.47 5.73 6.08
C VAL A 130 2.17 4.24 6.22
N THR A 131 1.76 3.78 7.41
CA THR A 131 1.42 2.38 7.70
C THR A 131 0.01 2.24 8.24
N ALA A 132 -0.71 1.18 7.81
CA ALA A 132 -1.95 0.74 8.44
C ALA A 132 -1.64 -0.24 9.57
N ASN A 133 -1.89 0.16 10.80
CA ASN A 133 -1.50 -0.59 11.99
C ASN A 133 -2.65 -1.50 12.44
N TYR A 134 -2.74 -2.69 11.85
CA TYR A 134 -3.85 -3.63 12.06
C TYR A 134 -4.04 -4.03 13.54
N GLY A 135 -2.97 -4.19 14.30
CA GLY A 135 -3.03 -4.63 15.69
C GLY A 135 -3.40 -3.52 16.67
N SER A 136 -2.73 -2.37 16.59
CA SER A 136 -2.99 -1.23 17.49
C SER A 136 -4.12 -0.32 17.02
N GLY A 137 -4.57 -0.48 15.77
CA GLY A 137 -5.48 0.46 15.10
C GLY A 137 -4.77 1.73 14.63
N GLY A 138 -5.42 2.47 13.71
CA GLY A 138 -4.89 3.75 13.22
C GLY A 138 -3.72 3.64 12.27
N LEU A 139 -2.93 4.69 12.22
CA LEU A 139 -1.83 4.89 11.28
C LEU A 139 -0.49 5.08 11.99
N GLY A 140 0.60 4.74 11.31
CA GLY A 140 1.95 5.21 11.65
C GLY A 140 2.47 6.08 10.51
N VAL A 141 3.14 7.19 10.81
CA VAL A 141 3.79 8.07 9.83
C VAL A 141 5.25 8.24 10.18
N LEU A 142 6.13 8.03 9.20
CA LEU A 142 7.57 8.24 9.34
C LEU A 142 8.00 9.29 8.30
N LEU A 143 8.45 10.46 8.76
CA LEU A 143 8.92 11.51 7.87
C LEU A 143 10.32 11.19 7.33
N GLY A 144 10.49 11.32 6.02
CA GLY A 144 11.73 11.04 5.33
C GLY A 144 12.74 12.19 5.41
N HIS A 145 14.02 11.87 5.49
CA HIS A 145 15.09 12.87 5.46
C HIS A 145 15.70 13.08 4.05
N GLY A 146 15.18 12.37 3.03
CA GLY A 146 15.64 12.45 1.66
C GLY A 146 17.04 11.86 1.41
N ASN A 147 17.55 11.09 2.34
CA ASN A 147 18.83 10.38 2.26
C ASN A 147 18.72 8.88 2.56
N GLY A 148 17.49 8.33 2.44
CA GLY A 148 17.18 6.94 2.75
C GLY A 148 16.98 6.66 4.25
N THR A 149 16.98 7.69 5.10
CA THR A 149 16.67 7.56 6.54
C THR A 149 15.37 8.26 6.89
N PHE A 150 14.74 7.84 7.98
CA PHE A 150 13.44 8.32 8.42
C PHE A 150 13.46 8.73 9.89
N GLY A 151 12.56 9.64 10.25
CA GLY A 151 12.28 10.02 11.61
C GLY A 151 11.66 8.88 12.42
N LYS A 152 11.45 9.12 13.73
CA LYS A 152 10.69 8.21 14.57
C LYS A 152 9.22 8.20 14.13
N ALA A 153 8.60 7.01 14.13
CA ALA A 153 7.19 6.90 13.79
C ALA A 153 6.31 7.73 14.73
N MET A 154 5.43 8.52 14.13
CA MET A 154 4.30 9.17 14.79
C MET A 154 3.08 8.29 14.59
N THR A 155 2.36 7.98 15.67
CA THR A 155 1.17 7.14 15.59
C THR A 155 -0.10 7.97 15.78
N TYR A 156 -1.08 7.74 14.91
CA TYR A 156 -2.37 8.42 14.92
C TYR A 156 -3.46 7.40 15.18
N SER A 157 -4.22 7.62 16.25
CA SER A 157 -5.46 6.88 16.45
C SER A 157 -6.52 7.46 15.53
N ALA A 158 -6.95 6.68 14.55
CA ALA A 158 -8.05 7.09 13.66
C ALA A 158 -9.43 6.89 14.33
N ASN A 159 -9.52 6.94 15.64
CA ASN A 159 -10.64 6.83 16.59
C ASN A 159 -11.75 5.81 16.26
N ILE A 160 -12.08 5.61 15.00
CA ILE A 160 -13.16 4.75 14.49
C ILE A 160 -12.64 3.65 13.55
N ILE A 161 -11.34 3.63 13.26
CA ILE A 161 -10.68 2.61 12.45
C ILE A 161 -9.98 1.62 13.39
N VAL A 162 -10.56 0.44 13.54
CA VAL A 162 -10.13 -0.53 14.56
C VAL A 162 -9.07 -1.49 14.03
N ARG A 163 -9.28 -1.99 12.81
CA ARG A 163 -8.35 -2.93 12.14
C ARG A 163 -8.08 -2.51 10.71
N PRO A 164 -7.24 -1.48 10.52
CA PRO A 164 -6.89 -0.99 9.20
C PRO A 164 -6.10 -2.03 8.42
N VAL A 165 -6.41 -2.16 7.13
CA VAL A 165 -5.79 -3.17 6.24
C VAL A 165 -5.06 -2.52 5.09
N LEU A 166 -5.74 -1.75 4.25
CA LEU A 166 -5.12 -1.10 3.10
C LEU A 166 -5.23 0.41 3.18
N ILE A 167 -4.19 1.06 2.66
CA ILE A 167 -4.07 2.50 2.52
C ILE A 167 -3.99 2.84 1.04
N GLY A 168 -4.84 3.78 0.61
CA GLY A 168 -4.70 4.54 -0.62
C GLY A 168 -4.25 5.96 -0.28
N VAL A 169 -3.42 6.55 -1.12
CA VAL A 169 -2.91 7.92 -0.98
C VAL A 169 -3.27 8.73 -2.22
N GLY A 170 -3.80 9.91 -2.03
CA GLY A 170 -4.16 10.83 -3.12
C GLY A 170 -4.82 12.10 -2.58
N ASP A 171 -4.82 13.17 -3.36
CA ASP A 171 -5.50 14.43 -3.04
C ASP A 171 -6.98 14.31 -3.39
N VAL A 172 -7.82 13.99 -2.40
CA VAL A 172 -9.28 13.76 -2.62
C VAL A 172 -10.12 15.04 -2.44
N ASN A 173 -9.48 16.15 -2.00
CA ASN A 173 -10.15 17.41 -1.79
C ASN A 173 -9.63 18.55 -2.67
N ASN A 174 -8.66 18.26 -3.55
CA ASN A 174 -8.02 19.19 -4.48
C ASN A 174 -7.32 20.38 -3.79
N ASP A 175 -6.76 20.16 -2.60
CA ASP A 175 -5.98 21.18 -1.87
C ASP A 175 -4.47 21.04 -2.05
N LYS A 176 -4.02 20.03 -2.84
CA LYS A 176 -2.63 19.64 -3.12
C LYS A 176 -1.90 19.03 -1.93
N GLN A 177 -2.60 18.65 -0.87
CA GLN A 177 -2.07 17.84 0.19
C GLN A 177 -2.45 16.37 -0.09
N LEU A 178 -1.59 15.44 0.31
CA LEU A 178 -1.91 14.03 0.18
C LEU A 178 -2.80 13.58 1.33
N ASP A 179 -3.97 13.05 0.95
CA ASP A 179 -4.94 12.47 1.85
C ASP A 179 -4.80 10.95 1.92
N ILE A 180 -5.46 10.34 2.90
CA ILE A 180 -5.46 8.90 3.11
C ILE A 180 -6.88 8.36 3.04
N ALA A 181 -7.07 7.36 2.18
CA ALA A 181 -8.19 6.43 2.26
C ALA A 181 -7.72 5.14 2.93
N ILE A 182 -8.51 4.59 3.87
CA ILE A 182 -8.13 3.41 4.64
C ILE A 182 -9.31 2.47 4.84
N THR A 183 -9.12 1.17 4.59
CA THR A 183 -10.14 0.15 4.84
C THR A 183 -10.06 -0.36 6.27
N ASP A 184 -11.22 -0.50 6.94
CA ASP A 184 -11.33 -1.18 8.24
C ASP A 184 -12.00 -2.54 8.08
N TYR A 185 -11.21 -3.59 8.21
CA TYR A 185 -11.64 -4.97 8.05
C TYR A 185 -12.79 -5.38 8.99
N THR A 186 -12.83 -4.82 10.18
CA THR A 186 -13.78 -5.23 11.23
C THR A 186 -15.09 -4.47 11.17
N SER A 187 -15.04 -3.15 10.98
CA SER A 187 -16.24 -2.31 11.00
C SER A 187 -17.03 -2.34 9.69
N GLY A 188 -16.42 -2.81 8.60
CA GLY A 188 -17.02 -2.75 7.27
C GLY A 188 -17.08 -1.34 6.71
N ASN A 189 -16.14 -0.48 7.10
CA ASN A 189 -16.07 0.91 6.67
C ASN A 189 -14.79 1.21 5.90
N VAL A 190 -14.82 2.30 5.18
CA VAL A 190 -13.65 3.01 4.68
C VAL A 190 -13.57 4.35 5.38
N GLY A 191 -12.38 4.71 5.86
CA GLY A 191 -12.09 6.02 6.43
C GLY A 191 -11.35 6.91 5.44
N ILE A 192 -11.66 8.20 5.45
CA ILE A 192 -10.95 9.25 4.73
C ILE A 192 -10.36 10.20 5.76
N LEU A 193 -9.05 10.41 5.71
CA LEU A 193 -8.31 11.34 6.56
C LEU A 193 -7.66 12.39 5.66
N LEU A 194 -8.03 13.66 5.83
CA LEU A 194 -7.46 14.74 5.04
C LEU A 194 -6.10 15.13 5.59
N GLY A 195 -5.12 15.25 4.70
CA GLY A 195 -3.78 15.71 5.04
C GLY A 195 -3.76 17.19 5.41
N LEU A 196 -2.94 17.57 6.38
CA LEU A 196 -2.78 18.96 6.81
C LEU A 196 -1.49 19.60 6.26
N GLY A 197 -0.72 18.84 5.47
CA GLY A 197 0.50 19.31 4.82
C GLY A 197 1.71 19.47 5.74
N ASP A 198 1.62 18.97 6.95
CA ASP A 198 2.71 18.96 7.93
C ASP A 198 3.06 17.54 8.44
N GLY A 199 2.60 16.52 7.71
CA GLY A 199 2.72 15.11 8.07
C GLY A 199 1.65 14.62 9.04
N THR A 200 0.65 15.48 9.35
CA THR A 200 -0.50 15.12 10.20
C THR A 200 -1.79 15.06 9.38
N PHE A 201 -2.82 14.46 9.96
CA PHE A 201 -4.09 14.21 9.30
C PHE A 201 -5.28 14.61 10.17
N SER A 202 -6.39 14.94 9.51
CA SER A 202 -7.69 15.18 10.17
C SER A 202 -8.22 13.89 10.85
N ASN A 203 -9.28 14.05 11.65
CA ASN A 203 -10.05 12.88 12.07
C ASN A 203 -10.70 12.20 10.86
N ALA A 204 -10.83 10.86 10.92
CA ALA A 204 -11.40 10.10 9.83
C ALA A 204 -12.91 10.40 9.65
N THR A 205 -13.31 10.64 8.41
CA THR A 205 -14.70 10.55 7.95
C THR A 205 -14.92 9.14 7.41
N THR A 206 -16.00 8.45 7.81
CA THR A 206 -16.23 7.07 7.40
C THR A 206 -17.42 6.89 6.48
N TYR A 207 -17.25 5.95 5.54
CA TYR A 207 -18.27 5.50 4.60
C TYR A 207 -18.51 4.01 4.77
N SER A 208 -19.76 3.58 4.93
CA SER A 208 -20.09 2.17 5.14
C SER A 208 -20.10 1.42 3.81
N VAL A 209 -19.29 0.36 3.73
CA VAL A 209 -19.30 -0.59 2.62
C VAL A 209 -20.35 -1.68 2.86
N GLY A 210 -20.66 -1.94 4.11
CA GLY A 210 -21.65 -2.91 4.57
C GLY A 210 -21.19 -3.59 5.85
N SER A 211 -22.10 -3.82 6.78
CA SER A 211 -21.79 -4.54 8.01
C SER A 211 -21.26 -5.95 7.69
N SER A 212 -20.15 -6.33 8.33
CA SER A 212 -19.49 -7.63 8.14
C SER A 212 -18.93 -7.87 6.72
N SER A 213 -18.76 -6.84 5.89
CA SER A 213 -18.23 -6.97 4.53
C SER A 213 -16.72 -7.22 4.49
N SER A 214 -16.00 -6.84 5.54
CA SER A 214 -14.54 -6.98 5.65
C SER A 214 -13.79 -6.39 4.43
N PRO A 215 -13.83 -5.05 4.22
CA PRO A 215 -13.17 -4.42 3.09
C PRO A 215 -11.66 -4.67 3.15
N ASN A 216 -11.09 -5.12 2.02
CA ASN A 216 -9.71 -5.60 1.95
C ASN A 216 -8.96 -5.12 0.69
N GLY A 217 -9.66 -4.67 -0.35
CA GLY A 217 -9.07 -4.00 -1.50
C GLY A 217 -9.46 -2.53 -1.53
N LEU A 218 -8.55 -1.67 -1.97
CA LEU A 218 -8.75 -0.22 -2.03
C LEU A 218 -7.95 0.35 -3.20
N SER A 219 -8.55 1.27 -3.94
CA SER A 219 -7.87 2.08 -4.94
C SER A 219 -8.54 3.46 -5.04
N LEU A 220 -7.74 4.48 -5.31
CA LEU A 220 -8.16 5.83 -5.67
C LEU A 220 -7.87 6.05 -7.15
N PHE A 221 -8.87 6.45 -7.93
CA PHE A 221 -8.75 6.69 -9.36
C PHE A 221 -9.93 7.57 -9.82
N ASP A 222 -9.73 8.45 -10.80
CA ASP A 222 -10.81 9.19 -11.45
C ASP A 222 -11.49 8.28 -12.50
N LEU A 223 -12.64 7.68 -12.12
CA LEU A 223 -13.34 6.68 -12.94
C LEU A 223 -14.26 7.30 -13.99
N ASN A 224 -14.66 8.55 -13.78
CA ASN A 224 -15.65 9.21 -14.61
C ASN A 224 -15.10 10.42 -15.37
N ASN A 225 -13.76 10.66 -15.28
CA ASN A 225 -13.02 11.75 -15.91
C ASN A 225 -13.52 13.15 -15.51
N ASP A 226 -13.93 13.32 -14.24
CA ASP A 226 -14.35 14.62 -13.70
C ASP A 226 -13.21 15.37 -12.97
N ASN A 227 -12.00 14.81 -12.96
CA ASN A 227 -10.80 15.28 -12.27
C ASN A 227 -10.92 15.21 -10.74
N HIS A 228 -11.80 14.38 -10.21
CA HIS A 228 -11.89 14.06 -8.81
C HIS A 228 -11.54 12.59 -8.59
N LEU A 229 -10.81 12.30 -7.52
CA LEU A 229 -10.50 10.91 -7.20
C LEU A 229 -11.73 10.21 -6.64
N ASP A 230 -12.09 9.09 -7.26
CA ASP A 230 -13.11 8.16 -6.81
C ASP A 230 -12.48 7.05 -5.97
N LEU A 231 -13.29 6.39 -5.16
CA LEU A 231 -12.85 5.32 -4.29
C LEU A 231 -13.48 4.00 -4.73
N ILE A 232 -12.62 3.01 -4.96
CA ILE A 232 -13.02 1.65 -5.29
C ILE A 232 -12.60 0.73 -4.15
N VAL A 233 -13.56 -0.06 -3.65
CA VAL A 233 -13.35 -0.94 -2.50
C VAL A 233 -13.81 -2.35 -2.85
N THR A 234 -13.02 -3.35 -2.50
CA THR A 234 -13.44 -4.76 -2.57
C THR A 234 -13.60 -5.35 -1.19
N THR A 235 -14.49 -6.33 -1.06
CA THR A 235 -14.80 -6.94 0.24
C THR A 235 -14.45 -8.42 0.25
N PHE A 236 -13.82 -8.86 1.34
CA PHE A 236 -13.51 -10.27 1.55
C PHE A 236 -14.78 -11.10 1.74
N ASN A 237 -15.74 -10.56 2.50
CA ASN A 237 -17.02 -11.21 2.72
C ASN A 237 -18.10 -10.60 1.82
N GLY A 238 -18.94 -11.44 1.22
CA GLY A 238 -20.09 -11.02 0.43
C GLY A 238 -19.81 -10.70 -1.03
N GLY A 239 -18.56 -10.83 -1.50
CA GLY A 239 -18.22 -10.71 -2.93
C GLY A 239 -18.70 -9.40 -3.55
N LEU A 240 -18.25 -8.26 -3.03
CA LEU A 240 -18.65 -6.95 -3.51
C LEU A 240 -17.46 -6.15 -4.04
N VAL A 241 -17.73 -5.39 -5.10
CA VAL A 241 -16.98 -4.18 -5.48
C VAL A 241 -17.88 -2.99 -5.21
N GLY A 242 -17.42 -2.07 -4.37
CA GLY A 242 -18.09 -0.80 -4.08
C GLY A 242 -17.38 0.35 -4.77
N ILE A 243 -18.14 1.26 -5.35
CA ILE A 243 -17.63 2.49 -5.95
C ILE A 243 -18.29 3.66 -5.25
N LEU A 244 -17.48 4.61 -4.79
CA LEU A 244 -17.90 5.88 -4.22
C LEU A 244 -17.30 7.00 -5.09
N LEU A 245 -18.13 7.73 -5.82
CA LEU A 245 -17.69 8.85 -6.64
C LEU A 245 -17.33 10.04 -5.75
N GLY A 246 -16.20 10.67 -6.01
CA GLY A 246 -15.71 11.82 -5.27
C GLY A 246 -16.38 13.12 -5.70
N TYR A 247 -16.54 14.05 -4.75
CA TYR A 247 -16.97 15.41 -5.05
C TYR A 247 -15.81 16.42 -5.18
N GLY A 248 -14.57 15.94 -5.07
CA GLY A 248 -13.38 16.79 -5.11
C GLY A 248 -13.21 17.74 -3.91
N ASN A 249 -13.93 17.50 -2.81
CA ASN A 249 -13.89 18.28 -1.58
C ASN A 249 -13.62 17.41 -0.34
N GLY A 250 -13.10 16.20 -0.55
CA GLY A 250 -12.85 15.22 0.50
C GLY A 250 -14.08 14.40 0.90
N SER A 251 -15.23 14.62 0.27
CA SER A 251 -16.44 13.82 0.48
C SER A 251 -16.78 12.99 -0.76
N PHE A 252 -17.53 11.92 -0.54
CA PHE A 252 -17.90 10.94 -1.56
C PHE A 252 -19.41 10.71 -1.58
N GLN A 253 -19.92 10.28 -2.74
CA GLN A 253 -21.30 9.85 -2.91
C GLN A 253 -21.60 8.57 -2.12
N GLU A 254 -22.87 8.24 -2.02
CA GLU A 254 -23.29 6.93 -1.52
C GLU A 254 -22.69 5.82 -2.40
N ILE A 255 -22.31 4.71 -1.75
CA ILE A 255 -21.65 3.58 -2.40
C ILE A 255 -22.57 2.90 -3.41
N THR A 256 -22.12 2.77 -4.65
CA THR A 256 -22.70 1.87 -5.65
C THR A 256 -22.05 0.50 -5.55
N LYS A 257 -22.85 -0.56 -5.42
CA LYS A 257 -22.38 -1.92 -5.15
C LYS A 257 -22.56 -2.83 -6.35
N TYR A 258 -21.49 -3.54 -6.72
CA TYR A 258 -21.48 -4.55 -7.77
C TYR A 258 -21.14 -5.91 -7.15
N SER A 259 -21.98 -6.91 -7.43
CA SER A 259 -21.72 -8.28 -6.91
C SER A 259 -20.75 -9.03 -7.82
N THR A 260 -19.75 -9.66 -7.20
CA THR A 260 -18.84 -10.60 -7.87
C THR A 260 -19.22 -12.06 -7.60
N GLY A 261 -20.37 -12.27 -6.94
CA GLY A 261 -20.89 -13.58 -6.52
C GLY A 261 -20.84 -13.72 -4.99
N SER A 262 -21.95 -14.20 -4.40
CA SER A 262 -22.16 -14.23 -2.94
C SER A 262 -21.17 -15.09 -2.15
N THR A 263 -20.44 -15.99 -2.83
CA THR A 263 -19.41 -16.87 -2.22
C THR A 263 -17.99 -16.45 -2.58
N SER A 264 -17.81 -15.37 -3.36
CA SER A 264 -16.47 -14.92 -3.73
C SER A 264 -15.84 -14.08 -2.60
N SER A 265 -14.53 -14.22 -2.46
CA SER A 265 -13.71 -13.40 -1.57
C SER A 265 -12.75 -12.60 -2.43
N THR A 266 -12.93 -11.27 -2.49
CA THR A 266 -12.08 -10.38 -3.26
C THR A 266 -11.01 -9.76 -2.37
N PHE A 267 -9.74 -9.77 -2.81
CA PHE A 267 -8.62 -9.29 -1.99
C PHE A 267 -8.03 -7.98 -2.48
N ARG A 268 -7.72 -7.90 -3.76
CA ARG A 268 -7.00 -6.79 -4.34
C ARG A 268 -7.72 -6.32 -5.59
N ILE A 269 -7.44 -5.09 -5.97
CA ILE A 269 -7.98 -4.47 -7.17
C ILE A 269 -6.84 -3.85 -7.96
N ALA A 270 -6.92 -3.97 -9.27
CA ALA A 270 -6.12 -3.22 -10.21
C ALA A 270 -7.05 -2.57 -11.22
N ILE A 271 -6.71 -1.37 -11.64
CA ILE A 271 -7.49 -0.57 -12.55
C ILE A 271 -6.66 -0.35 -13.81
N ALA A 272 -7.27 -0.56 -14.96
CA ALA A 272 -6.67 -0.27 -16.24
C ALA A 272 -7.78 -0.06 -17.28
N ASP A 273 -7.49 0.72 -18.29
CA ASP A 273 -8.32 0.79 -19.50
C ASP A 273 -8.08 -0.46 -20.35
N PHE A 274 -9.02 -1.42 -20.27
CA PHE A 274 -8.89 -2.71 -20.96
C PHE A 274 -9.34 -2.67 -22.43
N ASN A 275 -10.08 -1.68 -22.83
CA ASN A 275 -10.64 -1.57 -24.18
C ASN A 275 -10.05 -0.41 -24.99
N ASN A 276 -9.14 0.37 -24.37
CA ASN A 276 -8.45 1.50 -25.00
C ASN A 276 -9.41 2.61 -25.45
N ASP A 277 -10.51 2.82 -24.75
CA ASP A 277 -11.47 3.88 -25.03
C ASP A 277 -11.24 5.18 -24.22
N TYR A 278 -10.20 5.17 -23.38
CA TYR A 278 -9.79 6.28 -22.51
C TYR A 278 -10.82 6.65 -21.41
N LEU A 279 -11.69 5.69 -21.05
CA LEU A 279 -12.68 5.81 -19.98
C LEU A 279 -12.37 4.86 -18.82
#